data_dfa2405420c91a2e14e9761e4eedd22e
#
_entry.id   dfa2405420c91a2e14e9761e4eedd22e
#
_cell.length_a   1.000
_cell.length_b   1.000
_cell.length_c   1.000
_cell.angle_alpha   90.00
_cell.angle_beta   90.00
_cell.angle_gamma   90.00
#
_symmetry.space_group_name_H-M   'P 1'
#
loop_
_entity.id
_entity.type
_entity.pdbx_description
1 polymer ?
#
loop_
_entity_poly.entity_id
_entity_poly.type
_entity_poly.pdbx_seq_one_letter_code
_entity_poly.pdbx_strand_id
1 'polypeptide(L)'
;MDIFDGLTALGGLCLFLFGMQIMAEALQRRAGGRLEGLLRRMTRSRWAGFFTGLAVTAAVQSSSAAMVMVVGFVNSGMLTLRQAVGVIMGTNVGTTVTPWLLSLGGLEGGGVLGRLLRPAGFVPLLSLWGIAAYLAGKGSRRDTGQALLGFAVLMQGMEIMTAAVSGLARAEGFRQLFTAFDSPLLGVLAGAVLTAVIQSSSASVGILQALAASGQVTVGAAIPIVMGQNIGTCVTAMLSSVGASRSARRAALVHLLFNLTGAGVWLAVFWLVKVLAAPAILDRAVTLPGVAVIHTAFNLLCTAALFPAAGLLERAVLRLLPGEETPSAEPDPRLLAAPAAALERCRELTLEMADLARDNLRRGIQALTEVHPDAARELRRQEERIDGLEDALGTFLVRLGGRTLTRRDSARAAELLMLIGDLERLGDHAMNLLESGEELRDRKIELSTEDQRQLRVLTEAVEEIADLALAAFRREDAAALGQVEALEQVIDGLRQRLRARRIRETQPGEGAMELSFVWSDVLTDLERAADHCCNIAECVADLSAGNRNLHAAQLAVRQRDPAFDSRVRAYEQKYRI
;
A
#
# COMPACT_ATOMS: atom_id res chain seq x y z
N MET A 1 -9.95 -39.67 27.90
CA MET A 1 -9.46 -38.40 27.32
C MET A 1 -8.52 -37.81 28.33
N ASP A 2 -7.20 -37.87 28.05
CA ASP A 2 -6.23 -37.21 28.92
C ASP A 2 -6.20 -35.72 28.53
N ILE A 3 -6.28 -34.84 29.52
CA ILE A 3 -6.20 -33.39 29.32
C ILE A 3 -4.91 -33.00 28.59
N PHE A 4 -3.87 -33.82 28.70
CA PHE A 4 -2.58 -33.65 28.04
C PHE A 4 -2.63 -33.82 26.52
N ASP A 5 -3.53 -34.68 25.99
CA ASP A 5 -3.72 -34.80 24.54
C ASP A 5 -4.31 -33.51 23.96
N GLY A 6 -5.29 -32.92 24.68
CA GLY A 6 -5.87 -31.62 24.33
C GLY A 6 -4.83 -30.49 24.37
N LEU A 7 -4.01 -30.45 25.43
CA LEU A 7 -2.94 -29.46 25.56
C LEU A 7 -1.86 -29.64 24.47
N THR A 8 -1.53 -30.88 24.10
CA THR A 8 -0.60 -31.19 23.00
C THR A 8 -1.16 -30.73 21.64
N ALA A 9 -2.46 -30.94 21.38
CA ALA A 9 -3.10 -30.45 20.16
C ALA A 9 -3.07 -28.91 20.10
N LEU A 10 -3.36 -28.22 21.21
CA LEU A 10 -3.28 -26.76 21.29
C LEU A 10 -1.84 -26.25 21.10
N GLY A 11 -0.85 -26.92 21.71
CA GLY A 11 0.57 -26.62 21.51
C GLY A 11 1.01 -26.77 20.05
N GLY A 12 0.58 -27.84 19.39
CA GLY A 12 0.77 -28.05 17.95
C GLY A 12 0.12 -26.96 17.10
N LEU A 13 -1.11 -26.54 17.45
CA LEU A 13 -1.81 -25.43 16.79
C LEU A 13 -1.06 -24.11 16.94
N CYS A 14 -0.55 -23.81 18.15
CA CYS A 14 0.25 -22.60 18.36
C CYS A 14 1.51 -22.58 17.50
N LEU A 15 2.24 -23.69 17.42
CA LEU A 15 3.42 -23.81 16.56
C LEU A 15 3.06 -23.70 15.07
N PHE A 16 1.97 -24.32 14.65
CA PHE A 16 1.46 -24.23 13.28
C PHE A 16 1.15 -22.77 12.90
N LEU A 17 0.39 -22.06 13.73
CA LEU A 17 0.03 -20.66 13.51
C LEU A 17 1.26 -19.74 13.50
N PHE A 18 2.18 -19.94 14.42
CA PHE A 18 3.44 -19.19 14.51
C PHE A 18 4.33 -19.42 13.29
N GLY A 19 4.51 -20.68 12.88
CA GLY A 19 5.27 -21.04 11.68
C GLY A 19 4.66 -20.41 10.42
N MET A 20 3.33 -20.44 10.29
CA MET A 20 2.61 -19.84 9.18
C MET A 20 2.80 -18.32 9.14
N GLN A 21 2.72 -17.64 10.29
CA GLN A 21 2.91 -16.21 10.37
C GLN A 21 4.34 -15.80 9.97
N ILE A 22 5.36 -16.46 10.53
CA ILE A 22 6.77 -16.20 10.18
C ILE A 22 7.02 -16.41 8.69
N MET A 23 6.50 -17.50 8.13
CA MET A 23 6.64 -17.80 6.70
C MET A 23 5.98 -16.71 5.85
N ALA A 24 4.73 -16.33 6.15
CA ALA A 24 3.99 -15.32 5.41
C ALA A 24 4.69 -13.95 5.45
N GLU A 25 5.14 -13.49 6.62
CA GLU A 25 5.88 -12.24 6.78
C GLU A 25 7.20 -12.22 5.97
N ALA A 26 7.94 -13.33 5.99
CA ALA A 26 9.18 -13.45 5.24
C ALA A 26 8.94 -13.45 3.72
N LEU A 27 7.90 -14.13 3.26
CA LEU A 27 7.49 -14.16 1.85
C LEU A 27 7.00 -12.78 1.40
N GLN A 28 6.24 -12.06 2.24
CA GLN A 28 5.78 -10.71 1.98
C GLN A 28 6.94 -9.73 1.81
N ARG A 29 7.93 -9.74 2.72
CA ARG A 29 9.15 -8.93 2.59
C ARG A 29 9.91 -9.22 1.30
N ARG A 30 10.05 -10.51 0.95
CA ARG A 30 10.73 -10.93 -0.28
C ARG A 30 9.98 -10.52 -1.54
N ALA A 31 8.65 -10.53 -1.52
CA ALA A 31 7.79 -10.15 -2.65
C ALA A 31 7.73 -8.63 -2.87
N GLY A 32 8.06 -7.80 -1.86
CA GLY A 32 7.81 -6.36 -1.83
C GLY A 32 8.20 -5.61 -3.11
N GLY A 33 9.42 -5.77 -3.62
CA GLY A 33 9.85 -5.07 -4.83
C GLY A 33 9.20 -5.56 -6.14
N ARG A 34 8.66 -6.79 -6.17
CA ARG A 34 7.92 -7.33 -7.33
C ARG A 34 6.44 -6.99 -7.28
N LEU A 35 5.94 -6.71 -6.08
CA LEU A 35 4.54 -6.36 -5.84
C LEU A 35 4.16 -5.07 -6.59
N GLU A 36 5.07 -4.07 -6.64
CA GLU A 36 4.88 -2.81 -7.37
C GLU A 36 4.58 -3.04 -8.87
N GLY A 37 5.35 -3.90 -9.53
CA GLY A 37 5.12 -4.24 -10.94
C GLY A 37 3.82 -5.01 -11.19
N LEU A 38 3.37 -5.80 -10.20
CA LEU A 38 2.09 -6.50 -10.22
C LEU A 38 0.92 -5.54 -10.00
N LEU A 39 1.04 -4.61 -9.05
CA LEU A 39 0.03 -3.59 -8.74
C LEU A 39 -0.29 -2.70 -9.96
N ARG A 40 0.72 -2.25 -10.69
CA ARG A 40 0.53 -1.49 -11.95
C ARG A 40 -0.24 -2.27 -13.02
N ARG A 41 -0.23 -3.62 -12.99
CA ARG A 41 -0.97 -4.48 -13.93
C ARG A 41 -2.43 -4.68 -13.53
N MET A 42 -2.77 -4.53 -12.25
CA MET A 42 -4.14 -4.70 -11.73
C MET A 42 -5.16 -3.79 -12.44
N THR A 43 -4.73 -2.60 -12.87
CA THR A 43 -5.61 -1.56 -13.43
C THR A 43 -6.00 -1.77 -14.89
N ARG A 44 -5.38 -2.72 -15.62
CA ARG A 44 -5.56 -2.87 -17.07
C ARG A 44 -6.86 -3.57 -17.48
N SER A 45 -7.26 -4.63 -16.77
CA SER A 45 -8.48 -5.39 -17.07
C SER A 45 -8.89 -6.28 -15.90
N ARG A 46 -10.13 -6.80 -15.91
CA ARG A 46 -10.60 -7.79 -14.91
C ARG A 46 -9.72 -9.04 -14.87
N TRP A 47 -9.26 -9.52 -16.02
CA TRP A 47 -8.35 -10.68 -16.12
C TRP A 47 -6.98 -10.38 -15.52
N ALA A 48 -6.43 -9.21 -15.81
CA ALA A 48 -5.18 -8.77 -15.21
C ALA A 48 -5.31 -8.68 -13.67
N GLY A 49 -6.41 -8.13 -13.17
CA GLY A 49 -6.75 -8.13 -11.74
C GLY A 49 -6.81 -9.54 -11.15
N PHE A 50 -7.51 -10.47 -11.82
CA PHE A 50 -7.62 -11.85 -11.39
C PHE A 50 -6.25 -12.54 -11.25
N PHE A 51 -5.43 -12.50 -12.29
CA PHE A 51 -4.10 -13.12 -12.24
C PHE A 51 -3.17 -12.43 -11.24
N THR A 52 -3.32 -11.12 -11.05
CA THR A 52 -2.57 -10.40 -10.01
C THR A 52 -3.01 -10.82 -8.61
N GLY A 53 -4.32 -10.85 -8.33
CA GLY A 53 -4.84 -11.32 -7.05
C GLY A 53 -4.40 -12.74 -6.71
N LEU A 54 -4.45 -13.65 -7.70
CA LEU A 54 -3.96 -15.01 -7.60
C LEU A 54 -2.46 -15.03 -7.25
N ALA A 55 -1.65 -14.32 -8.03
CA ALA A 55 -0.19 -14.31 -7.86
C ALA A 55 0.25 -13.68 -6.53
N VAL A 56 -0.40 -12.57 -6.13
CA VAL A 56 -0.12 -11.90 -4.86
C VAL A 56 -0.44 -12.81 -3.68
N THR A 57 -1.64 -13.42 -3.69
CA THR A 57 -2.06 -14.31 -2.58
C THR A 57 -1.21 -15.57 -2.53
N ALA A 58 -0.89 -16.19 -3.66
CA ALA A 58 0.00 -17.33 -3.72
C ALA A 58 1.43 -17.00 -3.22
N ALA A 59 1.94 -15.80 -3.52
CA ALA A 59 3.26 -15.36 -3.09
C ALA A 59 3.30 -14.97 -1.61
N VAL A 60 2.30 -14.22 -1.14
CA VAL A 60 2.21 -13.72 0.24
C VAL A 60 1.66 -14.80 1.20
N GLN A 61 0.98 -15.81 0.68
CA GLN A 61 0.32 -16.89 1.45
C GLN A 61 -0.72 -16.37 2.46
N SER A 62 -1.31 -15.19 2.19
CA SER A 62 -2.33 -14.56 3.03
C SER A 62 -3.39 -13.85 2.18
N SER A 63 -4.56 -14.48 2.03
CA SER A 63 -5.71 -13.85 1.37
C SER A 63 -6.31 -12.71 2.19
N SER A 64 -6.27 -12.81 3.51
CA SER A 64 -6.74 -11.74 4.40
C SER A 64 -5.92 -10.47 4.22
N ALA A 65 -4.58 -10.56 4.19
CA ALA A 65 -3.70 -9.43 3.92
C ALA A 65 -3.96 -8.85 2.51
N ALA A 66 -4.09 -9.71 1.48
CA ALA A 66 -4.42 -9.28 0.13
C ALA A 66 -5.76 -8.54 0.06
N MET A 67 -6.79 -9.01 0.79
CA MET A 67 -8.09 -8.35 0.86
C MET A 67 -8.06 -7.01 1.58
N VAL A 68 -7.32 -6.89 2.69
CA VAL A 68 -7.12 -5.60 3.39
C VAL A 68 -6.45 -4.60 2.45
N MET A 69 -5.44 -5.02 1.68
CA MET A 69 -4.81 -4.18 0.65
C MET A 69 -5.81 -3.75 -0.43
N VAL A 70 -6.64 -4.66 -0.95
CA VAL A 70 -7.67 -4.34 -1.95
C VAL A 70 -8.66 -3.31 -1.41
N VAL A 71 -9.12 -3.47 -0.17
CA VAL A 71 -10.01 -2.50 0.51
C VAL A 71 -9.31 -1.13 0.62
N GLY A 72 -8.02 -1.11 1.01
CA GLY A 72 -7.22 0.11 1.09
C GLY A 72 -7.03 0.79 -0.28
N PHE A 73 -6.75 0.02 -1.34
CA PHE A 73 -6.61 0.56 -2.70
C PHE A 73 -7.90 1.15 -3.25
N VAL A 74 -9.03 0.52 -2.97
CA VAL A 74 -10.35 1.07 -3.35
C VAL A 74 -10.67 2.31 -2.53
N ASN A 75 -10.33 2.31 -1.23
CA ASN A 75 -10.52 3.47 -0.35
C ASN A 75 -9.71 4.70 -0.80
N SER A 76 -8.49 4.47 -1.24
CA SER A 76 -7.57 5.52 -1.73
C SER A 76 -7.83 5.93 -3.19
N GLY A 77 -8.80 5.31 -3.88
CA GLY A 77 -9.07 5.57 -5.30
C GLY A 77 -8.06 4.95 -6.28
N MET A 78 -7.05 4.21 -5.80
CA MET A 78 -6.07 3.52 -6.64
C MET A 78 -6.68 2.38 -7.46
N LEU A 79 -7.79 1.79 -6.99
CA LEU A 79 -8.58 0.78 -7.68
C LEU A 79 -10.04 1.18 -7.74
N THR A 80 -10.64 1.05 -8.91
CA THR A 80 -12.10 1.10 -9.03
C THR A 80 -12.72 -0.20 -8.50
N LEU A 81 -13.98 -0.14 -8.06
CA LEU A 81 -14.73 -1.33 -7.63
C LEU A 81 -14.73 -2.42 -8.71
N ARG A 82 -14.89 -2.04 -9.97
CA ARG A 82 -14.90 -2.96 -11.12
C ARG A 82 -13.58 -3.74 -11.28
N GLN A 83 -12.45 -3.08 -11.02
CA GLN A 83 -11.13 -3.72 -11.05
C GLN A 83 -10.94 -4.63 -9.83
N ALA A 84 -11.36 -4.17 -8.66
CA ALA A 84 -11.29 -4.92 -7.41
C ALA A 84 -12.00 -6.27 -7.47
N VAL A 85 -13.15 -6.37 -8.16
CA VAL A 85 -13.89 -7.65 -8.34
C VAL A 85 -12.99 -8.75 -8.91
N GLY A 86 -12.19 -8.44 -9.96
CA GLY A 86 -11.27 -9.41 -10.56
C GLY A 86 -10.20 -9.85 -9.57
N VAL A 87 -9.61 -8.90 -8.85
CA VAL A 87 -8.57 -9.18 -7.83
C VAL A 87 -9.14 -10.07 -6.71
N ILE A 88 -10.32 -9.76 -6.19
CA ILE A 88 -11.00 -10.51 -5.13
C ILE A 88 -11.22 -11.97 -5.55
N MET A 89 -11.69 -12.22 -6.77
CA MET A 89 -11.84 -13.58 -7.28
C MET A 89 -10.48 -14.30 -7.41
N GLY A 90 -9.44 -13.58 -7.85
CA GLY A 90 -8.08 -14.10 -7.94
C GLY A 90 -7.49 -14.46 -6.57
N THR A 91 -7.71 -13.64 -5.53
CA THR A 91 -7.23 -13.93 -4.17
C THR A 91 -7.82 -15.22 -3.61
N ASN A 92 -9.09 -15.50 -3.87
CA ASN A 92 -9.73 -16.75 -3.43
C ASN A 92 -9.08 -17.98 -4.08
N VAL A 93 -8.79 -17.93 -5.39
CA VAL A 93 -8.08 -19.02 -6.06
C VAL A 93 -6.64 -19.12 -5.57
N GLY A 94 -5.94 -17.99 -5.37
CA GLY A 94 -4.56 -17.96 -4.85
C GLY A 94 -4.41 -18.61 -3.47
N THR A 95 -5.43 -18.52 -2.62
CA THR A 95 -5.47 -19.16 -1.30
C THR A 95 -5.33 -20.70 -1.38
N THR A 96 -5.74 -21.29 -2.49
CA THR A 96 -5.70 -22.75 -2.66
C THR A 96 -4.28 -23.32 -2.75
N VAL A 97 -3.26 -22.49 -2.96
CA VAL A 97 -1.85 -22.91 -2.96
C VAL A 97 -1.42 -23.44 -1.57
N THR A 98 -1.92 -22.83 -0.49
CA THR A 98 -1.55 -23.23 0.87
C THR A 98 -1.90 -24.69 1.20
N PRO A 99 -3.13 -25.19 0.98
CA PRO A 99 -3.46 -26.60 1.20
C PRO A 99 -2.57 -27.58 0.41
N TRP A 100 -2.13 -27.20 -0.79
CA TRP A 100 -1.18 -28.03 -1.56
C TRP A 100 0.19 -28.08 -0.90
N LEU A 101 0.71 -26.99 -0.36
CA LEU A 101 1.95 -26.98 0.40
C LEU A 101 1.83 -27.84 1.66
N LEU A 102 0.70 -27.74 2.37
CA LEU A 102 0.44 -28.56 3.57
C LEU A 102 0.27 -30.05 3.24
N SER A 103 -0.29 -30.37 2.05
CA SER A 103 -0.50 -31.76 1.62
C SER A 103 0.81 -32.52 1.37
N LEU A 104 1.95 -31.81 1.25
CA LEU A 104 3.26 -32.45 1.22
C LEU A 104 3.52 -33.30 2.48
N GLY A 105 2.86 -32.96 3.60
CA GLY A 105 2.88 -33.74 4.83
C GLY A 105 2.27 -35.14 4.72
N GLY A 106 1.42 -35.38 3.76
CA GLY A 106 0.74 -36.67 3.55
C GLY A 106 1.34 -37.55 2.46
N LEU A 107 2.55 -37.24 1.97
CA LEU A 107 3.20 -38.05 0.96
C LEU A 107 3.67 -39.38 1.54
N GLU A 108 3.09 -40.49 1.08
CA GLU A 108 3.48 -41.85 1.40
C GLU A 108 4.25 -42.43 0.24
N GLY A 109 5.52 -42.80 0.48
CA GLY A 109 6.41 -43.45 -0.50
C GLY A 109 7.26 -44.55 0.14
N GLY A 110 7.51 -45.63 -0.62
CA GLY A 110 8.43 -46.70 -0.22
C GLY A 110 9.90 -46.34 -0.51
N GLY A 111 10.84 -46.95 0.25
CA GLY A 111 12.27 -46.77 0.05
C GLY A 111 12.85 -45.48 0.64
N VAL A 112 14.13 -45.20 0.34
CA VAL A 112 14.86 -44.03 0.87
C VAL A 112 14.26 -42.71 0.36
N LEU A 113 13.88 -42.64 -0.91
CA LEU A 113 13.28 -41.45 -1.52
C LEU A 113 11.92 -41.13 -0.87
N GLY A 114 11.09 -42.14 -0.60
CA GLY A 114 9.81 -41.95 0.08
C GLY A 114 9.97 -41.48 1.52
N ARG A 115 11.03 -41.92 2.24
CA ARG A 115 11.34 -41.41 3.59
C ARG A 115 11.82 -39.96 3.55
N LEU A 116 12.61 -39.59 2.54
CA LEU A 116 13.06 -38.18 2.35
C LEU A 116 11.90 -37.23 2.00
N LEU A 117 10.87 -37.73 1.32
CA LEU A 117 9.70 -36.92 0.96
C LEU A 117 8.69 -36.77 2.10
N ARG A 118 8.80 -37.52 3.19
CA ARG A 118 8.00 -37.34 4.40
C ARG A 118 8.45 -36.13 5.21
N PRO A 119 7.59 -35.44 5.97
CA PRO A 119 7.97 -34.29 6.81
C PRO A 119 9.17 -34.60 7.70
N ALA A 120 9.17 -35.76 8.36
CA ALA A 120 10.26 -36.18 9.20
C ALA A 120 11.61 -36.29 8.46
N GLY A 121 11.62 -36.43 7.14
CA GLY A 121 12.84 -36.47 6.32
C GLY A 121 13.26 -35.10 5.79
N PHE A 122 12.36 -34.35 5.19
CA PHE A 122 12.73 -33.07 4.52
C PHE A 122 12.72 -31.87 5.46
N VAL A 123 11.87 -31.84 6.50
CA VAL A 123 11.78 -30.71 7.43
C VAL A 123 13.11 -30.40 8.13
N PRO A 124 13.88 -31.41 8.64
CA PRO A 124 15.20 -31.15 9.21
C PRO A 124 16.19 -30.55 8.20
N LEU A 125 16.14 -30.98 6.93
CA LEU A 125 16.99 -30.43 5.87
C LEU A 125 16.63 -29.00 5.54
N LEU A 126 15.32 -28.69 5.44
CA LEU A 126 14.84 -27.32 5.25
C LEU A 126 15.22 -26.44 6.44
N SER A 127 15.15 -26.97 7.67
CA SER A 127 15.55 -26.23 8.87
C SER A 127 17.04 -25.90 8.84
N LEU A 128 17.89 -26.87 8.45
CA LEU A 128 19.34 -26.67 8.33
C LEU A 128 19.68 -25.61 7.27
N TRP A 129 19.05 -25.69 6.11
CA TRP A 129 19.21 -24.69 5.04
C TRP A 129 18.63 -23.33 5.46
N GLY A 130 17.48 -23.35 6.11
CA GLY A 130 16.81 -22.17 6.63
C GLY A 130 17.66 -21.41 7.63
N ILE A 131 18.23 -22.11 8.63
CA ILE A 131 19.08 -21.46 9.65
C ILE A 131 20.39 -20.95 9.06
N ALA A 132 21.00 -21.70 8.15
CA ALA A 132 22.22 -21.26 7.47
C ALA A 132 21.98 -19.98 6.64
N ALA A 133 20.89 -19.94 5.87
CA ALA A 133 20.50 -18.77 5.08
C ALA A 133 20.09 -17.58 5.98
N TYR A 134 19.47 -17.84 7.13
CA TYR A 134 19.05 -16.81 8.08
C TYR A 134 20.24 -16.15 8.79
N LEU A 135 21.22 -16.95 9.25
CA LEU A 135 22.39 -16.47 10.00
C LEU A 135 23.47 -15.86 9.08
N ALA A 136 23.77 -16.50 7.95
CA ALA A 136 24.80 -16.06 7.03
C ALA A 136 24.31 -15.09 5.95
N GLY A 137 22.99 -15.03 5.71
CA GLY A 137 22.38 -14.22 4.65
C GLY A 137 22.09 -12.78 5.08
N LYS A 138 22.10 -11.87 4.09
CA LYS A 138 21.61 -10.48 4.23
C LYS A 138 20.46 -10.23 3.26
N GLY A 139 19.51 -9.35 3.64
CA GLY A 139 18.37 -8.99 2.78
C GLY A 139 17.56 -10.22 2.34
N SER A 140 17.28 -10.35 1.06
CA SER A 140 16.42 -11.41 0.48
C SER A 140 16.86 -12.86 0.79
N ARG A 141 18.15 -13.11 1.05
CA ARG A 141 18.60 -14.44 1.48
C ARG A 141 18.18 -14.76 2.91
N ARG A 142 18.26 -13.77 3.81
CA ARG A 142 17.78 -13.88 5.19
C ARG A 142 16.28 -14.12 5.23
N ASP A 143 15.49 -13.40 4.40
CA ASP A 143 14.05 -13.62 4.29
C ASP A 143 13.72 -15.02 3.78
N THR A 144 14.50 -15.53 2.81
CA THR A 144 14.36 -16.93 2.35
C THR A 144 14.61 -17.92 3.49
N GLY A 145 15.67 -17.71 4.27
CA GLY A 145 15.97 -18.53 5.44
C GLY A 145 14.83 -18.52 6.46
N GLN A 146 14.29 -17.36 6.74
CA GLN A 146 13.15 -17.19 7.65
C GLN A 146 11.87 -17.87 7.12
N ALA A 147 11.60 -17.78 5.81
CA ALA A 147 10.46 -18.47 5.20
C ALA A 147 10.58 -20.01 5.32
N LEU A 148 11.78 -20.56 5.08
CA LEU A 148 12.05 -21.99 5.23
C LEU A 148 11.91 -22.45 6.68
N LEU A 149 12.41 -21.68 7.64
CA LEU A 149 12.25 -21.96 9.08
C LEU A 149 10.77 -21.89 9.49
N GLY A 150 10.05 -20.87 9.04
CA GLY A 150 8.61 -20.75 9.29
C GLY A 150 7.84 -21.95 8.75
N PHE A 151 8.14 -22.39 7.53
CA PHE A 151 7.55 -23.60 6.95
C PHE A 151 7.90 -24.87 7.74
N ALA A 152 9.13 -25.00 8.21
CA ALA A 152 9.54 -26.13 9.03
C ALA A 152 8.79 -26.19 10.36
N VAL A 153 8.65 -25.06 11.06
CA VAL A 153 7.89 -24.94 12.32
C VAL A 153 6.41 -25.24 12.08
N LEU A 154 5.83 -24.75 10.99
CA LEU A 154 4.46 -25.02 10.59
C LEU A 154 4.21 -26.51 10.38
N MET A 155 5.09 -27.21 9.65
CA MET A 155 4.99 -28.64 9.41
C MET A 155 5.11 -29.46 10.69
N GLN A 156 6.02 -29.06 11.59
CA GLN A 156 6.17 -29.66 12.91
C GLN A 156 4.91 -29.49 13.77
N GLY A 157 4.31 -28.28 13.76
CA GLY A 157 3.04 -28.00 14.44
C GLY A 157 1.90 -28.87 13.91
N MET A 158 1.83 -29.05 12.59
CA MET A 158 0.83 -29.92 11.96
C MET A 158 1.03 -31.40 12.36
N GLU A 159 2.27 -31.87 12.42
CA GLU A 159 2.57 -33.25 12.85
C GLU A 159 2.16 -33.50 14.30
N ILE A 160 2.44 -32.55 15.20
CA ILE A 160 2.03 -32.62 16.61
C ILE A 160 0.49 -32.62 16.72
N MET A 161 -0.21 -31.75 16.00
CA MET A 161 -1.68 -31.76 15.97
C MET A 161 -2.23 -33.10 15.49
N THR A 162 -1.71 -33.61 14.38
CA THR A 162 -2.15 -34.88 13.80
C THR A 162 -1.97 -36.04 14.77
N ALA A 163 -0.82 -36.11 15.46
CA ALA A 163 -0.54 -37.14 16.46
C ALA A 163 -1.53 -37.06 17.65
N ALA A 164 -1.75 -35.87 18.19
CA ALA A 164 -2.68 -35.64 19.30
C ALA A 164 -4.13 -35.98 18.92
N VAL A 165 -4.58 -35.54 17.74
CA VAL A 165 -5.93 -35.82 17.24
C VAL A 165 -6.14 -37.29 16.93
N SER A 166 -5.13 -38.02 16.47
CA SER A 166 -5.20 -39.48 16.23
C SER A 166 -5.44 -40.25 17.52
N GLY A 167 -4.95 -39.77 18.67
CA GLY A 167 -5.30 -40.27 20.00
C GLY A 167 -6.77 -40.02 20.36
N LEU A 168 -7.26 -38.80 20.12
CA LEU A 168 -8.65 -38.38 20.36
C LEU A 168 -9.68 -39.10 19.49
N ALA A 169 -9.31 -39.50 18.29
CA ALA A 169 -10.17 -40.18 17.32
C ALA A 169 -10.76 -41.54 17.84
N ARG A 170 -10.14 -42.10 18.89
CA ARG A 170 -10.60 -43.33 19.55
C ARG A 170 -11.69 -43.07 20.60
N ALA A 171 -11.92 -41.81 20.99
CA ALA A 171 -12.95 -41.48 21.98
C ALA A 171 -14.33 -41.40 21.35
N GLU A 172 -15.31 -42.10 21.94
CA GLU A 172 -16.70 -42.19 21.45
C GLU A 172 -17.35 -40.81 21.27
N GLY A 173 -17.20 -39.89 22.24
CA GLY A 173 -17.72 -38.53 22.16
C GLY A 173 -17.13 -37.70 21.05
N PHE A 174 -15.85 -37.94 20.69
CA PHE A 174 -15.22 -37.26 19.55
C PHE A 174 -15.77 -37.76 18.22
N ARG A 175 -16.02 -39.05 18.09
CA ARG A 175 -16.68 -39.66 16.91
C ARG A 175 -18.09 -39.14 16.73
N GLN A 176 -18.88 -39.02 17.82
CA GLN A 176 -20.23 -38.45 17.78
C GLN A 176 -20.25 -36.97 17.33
N LEU A 177 -19.22 -36.18 17.67
CA LEU A 177 -19.10 -34.82 17.17
C LEU A 177 -18.97 -34.78 15.64
N PHE A 178 -18.26 -35.73 15.04
CA PHE A 178 -18.11 -35.79 13.58
C PHE A 178 -19.38 -36.24 12.86
N THR A 179 -20.22 -37.05 13.49
CA THR A 179 -21.54 -37.42 12.90
C THR A 179 -22.50 -36.23 12.81
N ALA A 180 -22.32 -35.19 13.64
CA ALA A 180 -23.06 -33.94 13.51
C ALA A 180 -22.76 -33.23 12.19
N PHE A 181 -21.53 -33.39 11.64
CA PHE A 181 -21.12 -32.79 10.36
C PHE A 181 -21.63 -33.56 9.13
N ASP A 182 -22.39 -34.65 9.29
CA ASP A 182 -23.13 -35.27 8.20
C ASP A 182 -24.24 -34.36 7.65
N SER A 183 -24.67 -33.38 8.44
CA SER A 183 -25.50 -32.27 7.96
C SER A 183 -24.63 -31.25 7.21
N PRO A 184 -24.83 -31.05 5.89
CA PRO A 184 -24.03 -30.11 5.11
C PRO A 184 -24.12 -28.69 5.65
N LEU A 185 -25.26 -28.29 6.19
CA LEU A 185 -25.44 -26.94 6.74
C LEU A 185 -24.59 -26.70 8.00
N LEU A 186 -24.50 -27.72 8.89
CA LEU A 186 -23.64 -27.63 10.08
C LEU A 186 -22.17 -27.65 9.70
N GLY A 187 -21.78 -28.39 8.66
CA GLY A 187 -20.44 -28.36 8.11
C GLY A 187 -20.03 -26.94 7.62
N VAL A 188 -20.93 -26.28 6.85
CA VAL A 188 -20.71 -24.89 6.40
C VAL A 188 -20.62 -23.96 7.60
N LEU A 189 -21.51 -24.07 8.56
CA LEU A 189 -21.49 -23.20 9.76
C LEU A 189 -20.19 -23.39 10.57
N ALA A 190 -19.77 -24.62 10.79
CA ALA A 190 -18.54 -24.94 11.51
C ALA A 190 -17.31 -24.36 10.82
N GLY A 191 -17.19 -24.54 9.50
CA GLY A 191 -16.11 -23.95 8.70
C GLY A 191 -16.11 -22.42 8.74
N ALA A 192 -17.30 -21.81 8.63
CA ALA A 192 -17.44 -20.35 8.67
C ALA A 192 -17.06 -19.77 10.05
N VAL A 193 -17.58 -20.33 11.13
CA VAL A 193 -17.28 -19.87 12.49
C VAL A 193 -15.80 -20.07 12.83
N LEU A 194 -15.24 -21.25 12.53
CA LEU A 194 -13.82 -21.53 12.79
C LEU A 194 -12.92 -20.50 12.08
N THR A 195 -13.17 -20.24 10.80
CA THR A 195 -12.36 -19.31 10.02
C THR A 195 -12.59 -17.85 10.45
N ALA A 196 -13.81 -17.48 10.80
CA ALA A 196 -14.13 -16.15 11.29
C ALA A 196 -13.43 -15.83 12.62
N VAL A 197 -13.36 -16.82 13.53
CA VAL A 197 -12.67 -16.68 14.82
C VAL A 197 -11.15 -16.61 14.65
N ILE A 198 -10.57 -17.52 13.85
CA ILE A 198 -9.12 -17.56 13.61
C ILE A 198 -8.68 -16.43 12.67
N GLN A 199 -9.58 -15.89 11.84
CA GLN A 199 -9.31 -14.87 10.80
C GLN A 199 -8.24 -15.29 9.78
N SER A 200 -8.04 -16.59 9.61
CA SER A 200 -7.09 -17.18 8.66
C SER A 200 -7.67 -18.44 8.02
N SER A 201 -7.99 -18.35 6.74
CA SER A 201 -8.46 -19.51 5.97
C SER A 201 -7.39 -20.59 5.81
N SER A 202 -6.13 -20.19 5.64
CA SER A 202 -5.00 -21.12 5.55
C SER A 202 -4.84 -21.92 6.85
N ALA A 203 -4.99 -21.28 8.02
CA ALA A 203 -4.97 -21.96 9.31
C ALA A 203 -6.15 -22.91 9.46
N SER A 204 -7.34 -22.45 9.11
CA SER A 204 -8.57 -23.26 9.20
C SER A 204 -8.49 -24.52 8.31
N VAL A 205 -7.96 -24.37 7.08
CA VAL A 205 -7.76 -25.53 6.18
C VAL A 205 -6.66 -26.45 6.72
N GLY A 206 -5.59 -25.91 7.31
CA GLY A 206 -4.55 -26.73 7.96
C GLY A 206 -5.10 -27.56 9.12
N ILE A 207 -5.98 -27.00 9.94
CA ILE A 207 -6.69 -27.75 10.99
C ILE A 207 -7.56 -28.86 10.37
N LEU A 208 -8.31 -28.56 9.30
CA LEU A 208 -9.10 -29.58 8.60
C LEU A 208 -8.21 -30.69 8.03
N GLN A 209 -7.03 -30.36 7.49
CA GLN A 209 -6.07 -31.36 7.00
C GLN A 209 -5.48 -32.21 8.14
N ALA A 210 -5.16 -31.61 9.29
CA ALA A 210 -4.70 -32.36 10.47
C ALA A 210 -5.80 -33.32 10.98
N LEU A 211 -7.06 -32.89 10.99
CA LEU A 211 -8.20 -33.75 11.29
C LEU A 211 -8.40 -34.83 10.23
N ALA A 212 -8.25 -34.51 8.95
CA ALA A 212 -8.34 -35.49 7.86
C ALA A 212 -7.25 -36.58 7.97
N ALA A 213 -6.06 -36.24 8.41
CA ALA A 213 -4.98 -37.21 8.65
C ALA A 213 -5.30 -38.24 9.73
N SER A 214 -6.24 -37.96 10.65
CA SER A 214 -6.76 -38.94 11.62
C SER A 214 -7.69 -39.99 11.02
N GLY A 215 -8.10 -39.83 9.75
CA GLY A 215 -9.03 -40.72 9.05
C GLY A 215 -10.49 -40.57 9.46
N GLN A 216 -10.84 -39.64 10.31
CA GLN A 216 -12.21 -39.46 10.83
C GLN A 216 -13.09 -38.54 9.97
N VAL A 217 -12.47 -37.68 9.14
CA VAL A 217 -13.19 -36.75 8.27
C VAL A 217 -13.50 -37.43 6.94
N THR A 218 -14.76 -37.48 6.56
CA THR A 218 -15.16 -38.00 5.24
C THR A 218 -15.09 -36.91 4.17
N VAL A 219 -15.05 -37.31 2.90
CA VAL A 219 -15.13 -36.37 1.77
C VAL A 219 -16.45 -35.60 1.84
N GLY A 220 -17.56 -36.26 2.22
CA GLY A 220 -18.86 -35.64 2.37
C GLY A 220 -18.95 -34.57 3.46
N ALA A 221 -18.16 -34.70 4.54
CA ALA A 221 -18.07 -33.70 5.58
C ALA A 221 -17.09 -32.56 5.20
N ALA A 222 -15.97 -32.89 4.54
CA ALA A 222 -14.94 -31.90 4.17
C ALA A 222 -15.44 -30.86 3.17
N ILE A 223 -16.27 -31.24 2.19
CA ILE A 223 -16.81 -30.34 1.16
C ILE A 223 -17.59 -29.17 1.77
N PRO A 224 -18.62 -29.35 2.60
CA PRO A 224 -19.34 -28.24 3.23
C PRO A 224 -18.48 -27.41 4.18
N ILE A 225 -17.56 -28.05 4.93
CA ILE A 225 -16.63 -27.33 5.82
C ILE A 225 -15.76 -26.35 5.01
N VAL A 226 -15.19 -26.77 3.88
CA VAL A 226 -14.39 -25.92 2.98
C VAL A 226 -15.23 -24.75 2.44
N MET A 227 -16.49 -24.99 2.05
CA MET A 227 -17.40 -23.91 1.63
C MET A 227 -17.59 -22.88 2.74
N GLY A 228 -17.78 -23.34 3.98
CA GLY A 228 -17.89 -22.49 5.15
C GLY A 228 -16.62 -21.69 5.43
N GLN A 229 -15.45 -22.31 5.31
CA GLN A 229 -14.16 -21.65 5.51
C GLN A 229 -13.98 -20.44 4.57
N ASN A 230 -14.43 -20.53 3.33
CA ASN A 230 -14.40 -19.42 2.39
C ASN A 230 -15.34 -18.28 2.80
N ILE A 231 -16.54 -18.58 3.33
CA ILE A 231 -17.45 -17.56 3.89
C ILE A 231 -16.80 -16.88 5.10
N GLY A 232 -16.22 -17.66 6.02
CA GLY A 232 -15.56 -17.13 7.22
C GLY A 232 -14.41 -16.18 6.94
N THR A 233 -13.69 -16.38 5.83
CA THR A 233 -12.62 -15.48 5.39
C THR A 233 -13.11 -14.05 5.11
N CYS A 234 -14.38 -13.88 4.75
CA CYS A 234 -14.96 -12.57 4.45
C CYS A 234 -15.04 -11.65 5.68
N VAL A 235 -15.07 -12.21 6.88
CA VAL A 235 -15.15 -11.45 8.15
C VAL A 235 -13.97 -10.48 8.26
N THR A 236 -12.77 -10.90 7.91
CA THR A 236 -11.58 -10.02 7.95
C THR A 236 -11.74 -8.81 7.01
N ALA A 237 -12.22 -9.03 5.78
CA ALA A 237 -12.47 -7.95 4.82
C ALA A 237 -13.58 -7.01 5.31
N MET A 238 -14.64 -7.54 5.89
CA MET A 238 -15.74 -6.74 6.44
C MET A 238 -15.27 -5.90 7.63
N LEU A 239 -14.53 -6.48 8.57
CA LEU A 239 -13.95 -5.76 9.71
C LEU A 239 -12.99 -4.67 9.24
N SER A 240 -12.13 -4.96 8.26
CA SER A 240 -11.20 -3.98 7.70
C SER A 240 -11.90 -2.83 6.98
N SER A 241 -13.13 -3.01 6.53
CA SER A 241 -13.91 -1.97 5.86
C SER A 241 -14.68 -1.04 6.82
N VAL A 242 -14.69 -1.31 8.11
CA VAL A 242 -15.30 -0.44 9.13
C VAL A 242 -14.57 0.90 9.15
N GLY A 243 -15.30 2.00 9.09
CA GLY A 243 -14.75 3.35 9.01
C GLY A 243 -14.12 3.71 7.65
N ALA A 244 -14.21 2.83 6.64
CA ALA A 244 -13.75 3.13 5.29
C ALA A 244 -14.84 3.80 4.44
N SER A 245 -14.43 4.31 3.28
CA SER A 245 -15.31 4.87 2.25
C SER A 245 -16.37 3.86 1.80
N ARG A 246 -17.44 4.35 1.19
CA ARG A 246 -18.49 3.48 0.63
C ARG A 246 -17.93 2.52 -0.42
N SER A 247 -17.02 3.00 -1.26
CA SER A 247 -16.38 2.18 -2.29
C SER A 247 -15.57 1.04 -1.68
N ALA A 248 -14.84 1.27 -0.59
CA ALA A 248 -14.10 0.25 0.14
C ALA A 248 -15.04 -0.77 0.81
N ARG A 249 -16.13 -0.31 1.45
CA ARG A 249 -17.17 -1.20 1.99
C ARG A 249 -17.86 -2.03 0.90
N ARG A 250 -18.06 -1.45 -0.29
CA ARG A 250 -18.56 -2.19 -1.47
C ARG A 250 -17.60 -3.29 -1.88
N ALA A 251 -16.30 -3.06 -1.87
CA ALA A 251 -15.31 -4.10 -2.18
C ALA A 251 -15.35 -5.26 -1.19
N ALA A 252 -15.45 -4.98 0.12
CA ALA A 252 -15.62 -6.00 1.15
C ALA A 252 -16.94 -6.79 0.97
N LEU A 253 -18.01 -6.08 0.62
CA LEU A 253 -19.33 -6.71 0.36
C LEU A 253 -19.32 -7.58 -0.92
N VAL A 254 -18.56 -7.19 -1.96
CA VAL A 254 -18.34 -8.04 -3.15
C VAL A 254 -17.71 -9.37 -2.73
N HIS A 255 -16.69 -9.33 -1.86
CA HIS A 255 -16.03 -10.54 -1.36
C HIS A 255 -17.02 -11.46 -0.62
N LEU A 256 -17.85 -10.88 0.26
CA LEU A 256 -18.88 -11.62 0.97
C LEU A 256 -19.92 -12.22 0.01
N LEU A 257 -20.48 -11.42 -0.90
CA LEU A 257 -21.49 -11.89 -1.84
C LEU A 257 -20.95 -12.96 -2.80
N PHE A 258 -19.70 -12.84 -3.24
CA PHE A 258 -19.06 -13.85 -4.07
C PHE A 258 -19.00 -15.20 -3.35
N ASN A 259 -18.48 -15.22 -2.11
CA ASN A 259 -18.33 -16.47 -1.35
C ASN A 259 -19.69 -17.03 -0.90
N LEU A 260 -20.61 -16.17 -0.49
CA LEU A 260 -21.96 -16.60 -0.05
C LEU A 260 -22.76 -17.17 -1.22
N THR A 261 -22.75 -16.51 -2.39
CA THR A 261 -23.43 -16.98 -3.59
C THR A 261 -22.80 -18.28 -4.10
N GLY A 262 -21.45 -18.34 -4.14
CA GLY A 262 -20.72 -19.54 -4.54
C GLY A 262 -21.04 -20.72 -3.62
N ALA A 263 -20.95 -20.51 -2.30
CA ALA A 263 -21.28 -21.55 -1.33
C ALA A 263 -22.75 -21.99 -1.43
N GLY A 264 -23.68 -21.05 -1.59
CA GLY A 264 -25.13 -21.40 -1.72
C GLY A 264 -25.41 -22.23 -2.96
N VAL A 265 -24.87 -21.84 -4.12
CA VAL A 265 -25.07 -22.59 -5.38
C VAL A 265 -24.45 -23.98 -5.28
N TRP A 266 -23.17 -24.08 -4.86
CA TRP A 266 -22.51 -25.39 -4.82
C TRP A 266 -22.94 -26.25 -3.66
N LEU A 267 -23.48 -25.71 -2.56
CA LEU A 267 -24.13 -26.47 -1.50
C LEU A 267 -25.42 -27.10 -2.00
N ALA A 268 -26.22 -26.37 -2.79
CA ALA A 268 -27.44 -26.92 -3.40
C ALA A 268 -27.08 -28.04 -4.38
N VAL A 269 -26.08 -27.88 -5.23
CA VAL A 269 -25.59 -28.93 -6.13
C VAL A 269 -25.08 -30.15 -5.35
N PHE A 270 -24.27 -29.92 -4.30
CA PHE A 270 -23.74 -30.96 -3.44
C PHE A 270 -24.88 -31.76 -2.77
N TRP A 271 -25.87 -31.05 -2.22
CA TRP A 271 -27.05 -31.70 -1.61
C TRP A 271 -27.82 -32.55 -2.62
N LEU A 272 -28.04 -32.04 -3.84
CA LEU A 272 -28.72 -32.75 -4.91
C LEU A 272 -27.93 -34.01 -5.30
N VAL A 273 -26.62 -33.92 -5.47
CA VAL A 273 -25.76 -35.09 -5.78
C VAL A 273 -25.78 -36.10 -4.64
N LYS A 274 -25.71 -35.66 -3.37
CA LYS A 274 -25.77 -36.53 -2.20
C LYS A 274 -27.08 -37.31 -2.14
N VAL A 275 -28.22 -36.63 -2.44
CA VAL A 275 -29.57 -37.26 -2.34
C VAL A 275 -29.85 -38.15 -3.56
N LEU A 276 -29.54 -37.72 -4.78
CA LEU A 276 -29.93 -38.45 -6.01
C LEU A 276 -28.93 -39.54 -6.40
N ALA A 277 -27.62 -39.28 -6.26
CA ALA A 277 -26.57 -40.18 -6.72
C ALA A 277 -25.89 -40.95 -5.59
N ALA A 278 -25.91 -40.42 -4.35
CA ALA A 278 -25.29 -40.98 -3.15
C ALA A 278 -23.90 -41.64 -3.43
N PRO A 279 -22.94 -40.93 -4.06
CA PRO A 279 -21.71 -41.57 -4.52
C PRO A 279 -20.87 -42.04 -3.31
N ALA A 280 -20.47 -43.32 -3.32
CA ALA A 280 -19.70 -43.95 -2.24
C ALA A 280 -18.38 -43.26 -1.87
N ILE A 281 -17.88 -42.35 -2.71
CA ILE A 281 -16.71 -41.55 -2.41
C ILE A 281 -16.96 -40.56 -1.26
N LEU A 282 -18.20 -40.13 -1.05
CA LEU A 282 -18.57 -39.19 0.02
C LEU A 282 -18.36 -39.79 1.41
N ASP A 283 -18.49 -41.12 1.53
CA ASP A 283 -18.33 -41.84 2.81
C ASP A 283 -16.86 -42.24 3.09
N ARG A 284 -15.96 -42.04 2.10
CA ARG A 284 -14.57 -42.36 2.28
C ARG A 284 -13.85 -41.28 3.10
N ALA A 285 -12.87 -41.69 3.90
CA ALA A 285 -11.99 -40.75 4.58
C ALA A 285 -11.27 -39.84 3.55
N VAL A 286 -11.26 -38.53 3.80
CA VAL A 286 -10.55 -37.58 2.97
C VAL A 286 -9.06 -37.57 3.32
N THR A 287 -8.20 -37.51 2.32
CA THR A 287 -6.74 -37.37 2.48
C THR A 287 -6.33 -35.90 2.52
N LEU A 288 -5.09 -35.60 2.97
CA LEU A 288 -4.55 -34.23 2.92
C LEU A 288 -4.60 -33.62 1.50
N PRO A 289 -4.11 -34.33 0.44
CA PRO A 289 -4.31 -33.86 -0.94
C PRO A 289 -5.78 -33.75 -1.33
N GLY A 290 -6.64 -34.64 -0.82
CA GLY A 290 -8.08 -34.59 -1.06
C GLY A 290 -8.70 -33.29 -0.59
N VAL A 291 -8.34 -32.78 0.58
CA VAL A 291 -8.77 -31.46 1.07
C VAL A 291 -8.27 -30.34 0.14
N ALA A 292 -7.02 -30.41 -0.32
CA ALA A 292 -6.47 -29.44 -1.26
C ALA A 292 -7.22 -29.43 -2.60
N VAL A 293 -7.57 -30.62 -3.12
CA VAL A 293 -8.40 -30.78 -4.33
C VAL A 293 -9.78 -30.17 -4.13
N ILE A 294 -10.46 -30.49 -3.03
CA ILE A 294 -11.80 -29.94 -2.71
C ILE A 294 -11.74 -28.41 -2.65
N HIS A 295 -10.75 -27.86 -1.94
CA HIS A 295 -10.58 -26.41 -1.80
C HIS A 295 -10.31 -25.73 -3.15
N THR A 296 -9.44 -26.32 -3.98
CA THR A 296 -9.13 -25.80 -5.32
C THR A 296 -10.33 -25.90 -6.25
N ALA A 297 -10.99 -27.06 -6.29
CA ALA A 297 -12.17 -27.28 -7.13
C ALA A 297 -13.29 -26.30 -6.79
N PHE A 298 -13.60 -26.12 -5.50
CA PHE A 298 -14.63 -25.18 -5.06
C PHE A 298 -14.32 -23.74 -5.51
N ASN A 299 -13.11 -23.24 -5.28
CA ASN A 299 -12.74 -21.88 -5.64
C ASN A 299 -12.69 -21.65 -7.17
N LEU A 300 -12.21 -22.64 -7.94
CA LEU A 300 -12.23 -22.58 -9.41
C LEU A 300 -13.65 -22.62 -9.96
N LEU A 301 -14.53 -23.49 -9.43
CA LEU A 301 -15.92 -23.60 -9.84
C LEU A 301 -16.71 -22.33 -9.51
N CYS A 302 -16.53 -21.76 -8.31
CA CYS A 302 -17.11 -20.46 -7.95
C CYS A 302 -16.64 -19.36 -8.89
N THR A 303 -15.35 -19.32 -9.18
CA THR A 303 -14.80 -18.31 -10.10
C THR A 303 -15.32 -18.51 -11.52
N ALA A 304 -15.33 -19.73 -12.04
CA ALA A 304 -15.84 -20.02 -13.39
C ALA A 304 -17.30 -19.61 -13.56
N ALA A 305 -18.12 -19.84 -12.52
CA ALA A 305 -19.54 -19.50 -12.54
C ALA A 305 -19.79 -17.98 -12.39
N LEU A 306 -19.04 -17.31 -11.50
CA LEU A 306 -19.32 -15.93 -11.11
C LEU A 306 -18.45 -14.87 -11.83
N PHE A 307 -17.32 -15.24 -12.44
CA PHE A 307 -16.47 -14.30 -13.18
C PHE A 307 -17.20 -13.68 -14.40
N PRO A 308 -17.93 -14.43 -15.22
CA PRO A 308 -18.78 -13.85 -16.26
C PRO A 308 -19.88 -12.95 -15.68
N ALA A 309 -20.40 -13.31 -14.50
CA ALA A 309 -21.45 -12.60 -13.78
C ALA A 309 -20.92 -11.47 -12.87
N ALA A 310 -19.63 -11.13 -12.92
CA ALA A 310 -19.00 -10.11 -12.07
C ALA A 310 -19.73 -8.75 -12.10
N GLY A 311 -20.30 -8.34 -13.27
CA GLY A 311 -21.12 -7.14 -13.38
C GLY A 311 -22.46 -7.20 -12.65
N LEU A 312 -22.97 -8.42 -12.34
CA LEU A 312 -24.17 -8.59 -11.50
C LEU A 312 -23.81 -8.36 -10.02
N LEU A 313 -22.67 -8.89 -9.57
CA LEU A 313 -22.18 -8.66 -8.21
C LEU A 313 -21.92 -7.16 -7.97
N GLU A 314 -21.28 -6.48 -8.93
CA GLU A 314 -21.07 -5.04 -8.89
C GLU A 314 -22.38 -4.28 -8.76
N ARG A 315 -23.36 -4.57 -9.60
CA ARG A 315 -24.70 -3.94 -9.55
C ARG A 315 -25.45 -4.23 -8.26
N ALA A 316 -25.36 -5.45 -7.74
CA ALA A 316 -25.99 -5.84 -6.49
C ALA A 316 -25.43 -5.00 -5.32
N VAL A 317 -24.11 -4.85 -5.25
CA VAL A 317 -23.45 -4.09 -4.19
C VAL A 317 -23.74 -2.59 -4.31
N LEU A 318 -23.78 -2.04 -5.52
CA LEU A 318 -24.17 -0.64 -5.75
C LEU A 318 -25.62 -0.36 -5.32
N ARG A 319 -26.51 -1.34 -5.46
CA ARG A 319 -27.91 -1.23 -4.96
C ARG A 319 -27.99 -1.34 -3.43
N LEU A 320 -27.18 -2.21 -2.82
CA LEU A 320 -27.18 -2.40 -1.36
C LEU A 320 -26.52 -1.22 -0.62
N LEU A 321 -25.55 -0.58 -1.23
CA LEU A 321 -24.85 0.59 -0.69
C LEU A 321 -24.87 1.73 -1.73
N PRO A 322 -26.00 2.45 -1.87
CA PRO A 322 -26.14 3.53 -2.85
C PRO A 322 -25.33 4.78 -2.44
N GLY A 323 -25.12 5.69 -3.40
CA GLY A 323 -24.45 6.99 -3.23
C GLY A 323 -23.09 7.08 -3.90
N GLU A 324 -22.72 8.30 -4.30
CA GLU A 324 -21.40 8.64 -4.81
C GLU A 324 -20.47 8.99 -3.65
N GLU A 325 -19.18 8.79 -3.83
CA GLU A 325 -18.18 9.12 -2.84
C GLU A 325 -16.86 9.46 -3.53
N THR A 326 -16.25 10.55 -3.09
CA THR A 326 -14.89 10.90 -3.44
C THR A 326 -13.90 9.98 -2.71
N PRO A 327 -12.80 9.58 -3.34
CA PRO A 327 -11.70 8.89 -2.67
C PRO A 327 -11.22 9.67 -1.45
N SER A 328 -10.69 8.98 -0.45
CA SER A 328 -10.10 9.63 0.71
C SER A 328 -8.99 10.58 0.27
N ALA A 329 -9.07 11.80 0.76
CA ALA A 329 -8.08 12.82 0.52
C ALA A 329 -6.77 12.60 1.32
N GLU A 330 -6.76 11.64 2.24
CA GLU A 330 -5.64 11.30 3.10
C GLU A 330 -5.14 9.88 2.82
N PRO A 331 -3.87 9.56 3.17
CA PRO A 331 -3.34 8.21 3.04
C PRO A 331 -4.10 7.22 3.96
N ASP A 332 -4.57 6.11 3.39
CA ASP A 332 -5.28 5.10 4.17
C ASP A 332 -4.32 4.26 5.02
N PRO A 333 -4.51 4.15 6.35
CA PRO A 333 -3.67 3.33 7.23
C PRO A 333 -3.57 1.84 6.82
N ARG A 334 -4.54 1.31 6.07
CA ARG A 334 -4.52 -0.07 5.54
C ARG A 334 -3.41 -0.29 4.53
N LEU A 335 -2.96 0.78 3.85
CA LEU A 335 -1.83 0.74 2.93
C LEU A 335 -0.50 0.45 3.63
N LEU A 336 -0.38 0.63 4.95
CA LEU A 336 0.80 0.24 5.72
C LEU A 336 1.13 -1.26 5.61
N ALA A 337 0.17 -2.10 5.19
CA ALA A 337 0.39 -3.51 4.88
C ALA A 337 1.09 -3.73 3.52
N ALA A 338 1.12 -2.71 2.65
CA ALA A 338 1.71 -2.76 1.31
C ALA A 338 2.61 -1.51 1.08
N PRO A 339 3.84 -1.48 1.62
CA PRO A 339 4.70 -0.30 1.64
C PRO A 339 4.91 0.37 0.28
N ALA A 340 5.12 -0.42 -0.77
CA ALA A 340 5.30 0.11 -2.13
C ALA A 340 4.07 0.88 -2.65
N ALA A 341 2.86 0.36 -2.38
CA ALA A 341 1.62 1.03 -2.75
C ALA A 341 1.34 2.25 -1.87
N ALA A 342 1.68 2.16 -0.57
CA ALA A 342 1.62 3.28 0.35
C ALA A 342 2.46 4.45 -0.13
N LEU A 343 3.71 4.20 -0.54
CA LEU A 343 4.63 5.20 -1.08
C LEU A 343 4.12 5.81 -2.40
N GLU A 344 3.55 5.00 -3.30
CA GLU A 344 2.96 5.51 -4.53
C GLU A 344 1.78 6.45 -4.23
N ARG A 345 0.91 6.08 -3.27
CA ARG A 345 -0.19 6.97 -2.84
C ARG A 345 0.31 8.25 -2.18
N CYS A 346 1.32 8.16 -1.32
CA CYS A 346 1.95 9.35 -0.75
C CYS A 346 2.54 10.24 -1.83
N ARG A 347 3.19 9.67 -2.85
CA ARG A 347 3.72 10.42 -3.99
C ARG A 347 2.63 11.14 -4.79
N GLU A 348 1.50 10.47 -5.05
CA GLU A 348 0.34 11.10 -5.73
C GLU A 348 -0.17 12.31 -4.94
N LEU A 349 -0.32 12.18 -3.62
CA LEU A 349 -0.78 13.27 -2.74
C LEU A 349 0.27 14.39 -2.63
N THR A 350 1.56 14.06 -2.60
CA THR A 350 2.64 15.06 -2.65
C THR A 350 2.64 15.82 -3.97
N LEU A 351 2.32 15.16 -5.10
CA LEU A 351 2.14 15.85 -6.38
C LEU A 351 0.91 16.78 -6.40
N GLU A 352 -0.19 16.38 -5.75
CA GLU A 352 -1.36 17.26 -5.54
C GLU A 352 -0.95 18.50 -4.72
N MET A 353 -0.22 18.30 -3.62
CA MET A 353 0.32 19.36 -2.78
C MET A 353 1.25 20.31 -3.57
N ALA A 354 2.09 19.77 -4.44
CA ALA A 354 2.97 20.54 -5.32
C ALA A 354 2.19 21.41 -6.31
N ASP A 355 1.11 20.90 -6.90
CA ASP A 355 0.26 21.68 -7.79
C ASP A 355 -0.44 22.82 -7.03
N LEU A 356 -0.94 22.56 -5.81
CA LEU A 356 -1.56 23.58 -4.95
C LEU A 356 -0.54 24.67 -4.55
N ALA A 357 0.65 24.29 -4.09
CA ALA A 357 1.69 25.23 -3.69
C ALA A 357 2.13 26.14 -4.85
N ARG A 358 2.27 25.57 -6.07
CA ARG A 358 2.56 26.35 -7.28
C ARG A 358 1.44 27.33 -7.61
N ASP A 359 0.19 26.90 -7.57
CA ASP A 359 -0.96 27.76 -7.87
C ASP A 359 -1.10 28.86 -6.80
N ASN A 360 -0.82 28.55 -5.53
CA ASN A 360 -0.77 29.55 -4.46
C ASN A 360 0.33 30.58 -4.68
N LEU A 361 1.55 30.15 -5.03
CA LEU A 361 2.66 31.05 -5.32
C LEU A 361 2.30 32.05 -6.43
N ARG A 362 1.70 31.59 -7.53
CA ARG A 362 1.22 32.46 -8.61
C ARG A 362 0.16 33.46 -8.15
N ARG A 363 -0.81 33.03 -7.33
CA ARG A 363 -1.83 33.92 -6.76
C ARG A 363 -1.25 34.94 -5.79
N GLY A 364 -0.30 34.53 -4.93
CA GLY A 364 0.42 35.41 -4.04
C GLY A 364 1.21 36.49 -4.81
N ILE A 365 1.91 36.09 -5.86
CA ILE A 365 2.61 37.01 -6.77
C ILE A 365 1.62 37.99 -7.45
N GLN A 366 0.48 37.52 -7.94
CA GLN A 366 -0.53 38.37 -8.55
C GLN A 366 -1.11 39.39 -7.56
N ALA A 367 -1.27 38.99 -6.29
CA ALA A 367 -1.79 39.85 -5.25
C ALA A 367 -0.89 41.08 -4.96
N LEU A 368 0.39 41.03 -5.27
CA LEU A 368 1.32 42.17 -5.15
C LEU A 368 0.94 43.33 -6.09
N THR A 369 0.25 43.04 -7.18
CA THR A 369 -0.20 44.05 -8.14
C THR A 369 -1.69 44.36 -8.01
N GLU A 370 -2.51 43.34 -7.78
CA GLU A 370 -3.96 43.47 -7.63
C GLU A 370 -4.53 42.36 -6.74
N VAL A 371 -5.13 42.74 -5.62
CA VAL A 371 -5.77 41.83 -4.68
C VAL A 371 -7.22 41.59 -5.07
N HIS A 372 -7.49 40.40 -5.62
CA HIS A 372 -8.86 39.97 -5.89
C HIS A 372 -9.41 39.16 -4.68
N PRO A 373 -10.57 39.56 -4.07
CA PRO A 373 -11.09 38.92 -2.86
C PRO A 373 -11.36 37.40 -3.03
N ASP A 374 -11.79 36.99 -4.23
CA ASP A 374 -12.05 35.59 -4.52
C ASP A 374 -10.76 34.79 -4.63
N ALA A 375 -9.71 35.32 -5.24
CA ALA A 375 -8.39 34.71 -5.35
C ALA A 375 -7.73 34.57 -3.96
N ALA A 376 -7.86 35.61 -3.12
CA ALA A 376 -7.38 35.57 -1.74
C ALA A 376 -8.06 34.50 -0.89
N ARG A 377 -9.41 34.35 -1.00
CA ARG A 377 -10.14 33.28 -0.31
C ARG A 377 -9.74 31.89 -0.79
N GLU A 378 -9.54 31.73 -2.09
CA GLU A 378 -9.11 30.46 -2.66
C GLU A 378 -7.68 30.09 -2.23
N LEU A 379 -6.76 31.07 -2.19
CA LEU A 379 -5.39 30.85 -1.72
C LEU A 379 -5.37 30.36 -0.26
N ARG A 380 -6.11 31.04 0.65
CA ARG A 380 -6.23 30.62 2.05
C ARG A 380 -6.81 29.21 2.19
N ARG A 381 -7.83 28.88 1.39
CA ARG A 381 -8.43 27.54 1.38
C ARG A 381 -7.46 26.46 0.88
N GLN A 382 -6.63 26.79 -0.10
CA GLN A 382 -5.64 25.85 -0.64
C GLN A 382 -4.48 25.68 0.33
N GLU A 383 -4.12 26.71 1.06
CA GLU A 383 -3.11 26.64 2.11
C GLU A 383 -3.56 25.74 3.26
N GLU A 384 -4.78 25.90 3.81
CA GLU A 384 -5.35 24.95 4.78
C GLU A 384 -5.34 23.49 4.27
N ARG A 385 -5.47 23.33 2.95
CA ARG A 385 -5.38 22.00 2.33
C ARG A 385 -3.95 21.49 2.26
N ILE A 386 -2.95 22.34 2.01
CA ILE A 386 -1.51 22.01 1.99
C ILE A 386 -1.09 21.57 3.38
N ASP A 387 -1.43 22.32 4.43
CA ASP A 387 -1.14 22.00 5.83
C ASP A 387 -1.75 20.65 6.24
N GLY A 388 -3.04 20.44 5.92
CA GLY A 388 -3.69 19.17 6.21
C GLY A 388 -3.05 17.98 5.48
N LEU A 389 -2.51 18.18 4.27
CA LEU A 389 -1.75 17.15 3.55
C LEU A 389 -0.37 16.91 4.16
N GLU A 390 0.34 17.95 4.60
CA GLU A 390 1.63 17.84 5.28
C GLU A 390 1.50 16.99 6.55
N ASP A 391 0.59 17.35 7.45
CA ASP A 391 0.33 16.63 8.70
C ASP A 391 -0.06 15.15 8.45
N ALA A 392 -0.97 14.90 7.51
CA ALA A 392 -1.44 13.56 7.20
C ALA A 392 -0.34 12.69 6.58
N LEU A 393 0.40 13.24 5.61
CA LEU A 393 1.51 12.56 4.94
C LEU A 393 2.68 12.35 5.90
N GLY A 394 3.06 13.36 6.68
CA GLY A 394 4.15 13.28 7.67
C GLY A 394 3.88 12.18 8.69
N THR A 395 2.70 12.21 9.32
CA THR A 395 2.28 11.16 10.27
C THR A 395 2.25 9.77 9.62
N PHE A 396 1.76 9.66 8.39
CA PHE A 396 1.68 8.37 7.69
C PHE A 396 3.07 7.83 7.31
N LEU A 397 3.95 8.67 6.76
CA LEU A 397 5.32 8.30 6.37
C LEU A 397 6.17 7.88 7.57
N VAL A 398 6.03 8.54 8.72
CA VAL A 398 6.68 8.14 9.98
C VAL A 398 6.20 6.76 10.43
N ARG A 399 4.89 6.48 10.40
CA ARG A 399 4.33 5.16 10.72
C ARG A 399 4.81 4.09 9.72
N LEU A 400 4.93 4.44 8.45
CA LEU A 400 5.45 3.56 7.42
C LEU A 400 6.93 3.24 7.66
N GLY A 401 7.73 4.22 8.06
CA GLY A 401 9.15 4.05 8.43
C GLY A 401 9.38 3.10 9.61
N GLY A 402 8.40 2.98 10.52
CA GLY A 402 8.40 1.99 11.61
C GLY A 402 8.15 0.54 11.14
N ARG A 403 7.87 0.32 9.85
CA ARG A 403 7.72 -1.02 9.26
C ARG A 403 9.03 -1.49 8.65
N THR A 404 9.11 -2.80 8.36
CA THR A 404 10.26 -3.39 7.64
C THR A 404 10.23 -2.98 6.17
N LEU A 405 10.89 -1.88 5.83
CA LEU A 405 11.02 -1.37 4.48
C LEU A 405 12.24 -1.96 3.77
N THR A 406 12.19 -2.04 2.44
CA THR A 406 13.41 -2.21 1.64
C THR A 406 14.26 -0.94 1.72
N ARG A 407 15.56 -1.06 1.39
CA ARG A 407 16.46 0.11 1.37
C ARG A 407 15.96 1.20 0.42
N ARG A 408 15.36 0.80 -0.71
CA ARG A 408 14.78 1.72 -1.71
C ARG A 408 13.52 2.40 -1.18
N ASP A 409 12.62 1.63 -0.56
CA ASP A 409 11.38 2.19 0.00
C ASP A 409 11.65 3.15 1.15
N SER A 410 12.65 2.83 2.00
CA SER A 410 13.08 3.70 3.08
C SER A 410 13.66 5.03 2.56
N ALA A 411 14.43 4.98 1.47
CA ALA A 411 14.94 6.19 0.84
C ALA A 411 13.82 7.05 0.24
N ARG A 412 12.86 6.42 -0.46
CA ARG A 412 11.67 7.12 -0.99
C ARG A 412 10.79 7.73 0.10
N ALA A 413 10.60 7.03 1.23
CA ALA A 413 9.84 7.57 2.36
C ALA A 413 10.52 8.81 2.95
N ALA A 414 11.84 8.79 3.08
CA ALA A 414 12.62 9.92 3.57
C ALA A 414 12.57 11.11 2.60
N GLU A 415 12.65 10.86 1.29
CA GLU A 415 12.47 11.89 0.25
C GLU A 415 11.12 12.59 0.37
N LEU A 416 10.04 11.82 0.34
CA LEU A 416 8.69 12.37 0.43
C LEU A 416 8.52 13.19 1.71
N LEU A 417 9.10 12.74 2.83
CA LEU A 417 9.04 13.45 4.10
C LEU A 417 9.77 14.81 4.06
N MET A 418 10.83 14.93 3.26
CA MET A 418 11.51 16.21 3.05
C MET A 418 10.72 17.11 2.11
N LEU A 419 10.23 16.55 1.00
CA LEU A 419 9.49 17.29 -0.01
C LEU A 419 8.22 17.94 0.52
N ILE A 420 7.46 17.26 1.41
CA ILE A 420 6.23 17.85 1.96
C ILE A 420 6.52 19.12 2.77
N GLY A 421 7.63 19.15 3.53
CA GLY A 421 8.02 20.36 4.26
C GLY A 421 8.46 21.51 3.37
N ASP A 422 9.18 21.25 2.26
CA ASP A 422 9.52 22.31 1.31
C ASP A 422 8.30 22.83 0.53
N LEU A 423 7.31 21.97 0.26
CA LEU A 423 6.06 22.35 -0.42
C LEU A 423 5.12 23.15 0.50
N GLU A 424 5.05 22.81 1.78
CA GLU A 424 4.32 23.59 2.78
C GLU A 424 4.94 25.00 2.89
N ARG A 425 6.25 25.11 3.02
CA ARG A 425 6.93 26.41 3.06
C ARG A 425 6.74 27.24 1.80
N LEU A 426 6.66 26.60 0.63
CA LEU A 426 6.31 27.30 -0.60
C LEU A 426 4.89 27.88 -0.54
N GLY A 427 3.94 27.18 0.10
CA GLY A 427 2.58 27.65 0.41
C GLY A 427 2.59 28.83 1.38
N ASP A 428 3.35 28.74 2.47
CA ASP A 428 3.55 29.80 3.46
C ASP A 428 4.04 31.10 2.83
N HIS A 429 5.09 31.01 1.97
CA HIS A 429 5.60 32.19 1.27
C HIS A 429 4.57 32.81 0.31
N ALA A 430 3.72 31.98 -0.30
CA ALA A 430 2.61 32.48 -1.10
C ALA A 430 1.59 33.25 -0.27
N MET A 431 1.31 32.80 0.96
CA MET A 431 0.47 33.53 1.93
C MET A 431 1.08 34.86 2.33
N ASN A 432 2.38 34.89 2.66
CA ASN A 432 3.08 36.11 3.02
C ASN A 432 3.05 37.14 1.87
N LEU A 433 3.19 36.68 0.62
CA LEU A 433 3.04 37.56 -0.56
C LEU A 433 1.63 38.12 -0.70
N LEU A 434 0.57 37.33 -0.41
CA LEU A 434 -0.79 37.81 -0.37
C LEU A 434 -0.96 38.88 0.72
N GLU A 435 -0.47 38.63 1.93
CA GLU A 435 -0.54 39.59 3.06
C GLU A 435 0.19 40.89 2.72
N SER A 436 1.36 40.81 2.10
CA SER A 436 2.08 41.98 1.59
C SER A 436 1.27 42.75 0.55
N GLY A 437 0.58 42.07 -0.37
CA GLY A 437 -0.33 42.70 -1.34
C GLY A 437 -1.54 43.36 -0.69
N GLU A 438 -2.13 42.74 0.32
CA GLU A 438 -3.23 43.31 1.12
C GLU A 438 -2.73 44.56 1.89
N GLU A 439 -1.53 44.52 2.46
CA GLU A 439 -0.92 45.65 3.16
C GLU A 439 -0.69 46.85 2.21
N LEU A 440 -0.14 46.62 1.01
CA LEU A 440 0.05 47.63 0.00
C LEU A 440 -1.29 48.30 -0.37
N ARG A 441 -2.33 47.52 -0.59
CA ARG A 441 -3.70 47.99 -0.90
C ARG A 441 -4.30 48.81 0.25
N ASP A 442 -4.25 48.26 1.48
CA ASP A 442 -4.96 48.86 2.63
C ASP A 442 -4.27 50.15 3.09
N ARG A 443 -2.96 50.26 2.96
CA ARG A 443 -2.19 51.47 3.20
C ARG A 443 -2.14 52.43 1.99
N LYS A 444 -2.73 52.04 0.85
CA LYS A 444 -2.74 52.81 -0.40
C LYS A 444 -1.29 53.16 -0.87
N ILE A 445 -0.39 52.22 -0.74
CA ILE A 445 0.97 52.38 -1.20
C ILE A 445 1.03 51.98 -2.67
N GLU A 446 1.39 52.91 -3.55
CA GLU A 446 1.53 52.66 -4.99
C GLU A 446 2.99 52.39 -5.33
N LEU A 447 3.24 51.29 -6.03
CA LEU A 447 4.52 50.96 -6.60
C LEU A 447 4.81 51.84 -7.82
N SER A 448 5.99 52.43 -7.90
CA SER A 448 6.42 53.17 -9.11
C SER A 448 6.45 52.24 -10.34
N THR A 449 6.33 52.83 -11.54
CA THR A 449 6.40 52.05 -12.80
C THR A 449 7.68 51.23 -12.89
N GLU A 450 8.78 51.77 -12.35
CA GLU A 450 10.09 51.07 -12.33
C GLU A 450 10.12 49.94 -11.30
N ASP A 451 9.51 50.14 -10.09
CA ASP A 451 9.37 49.07 -9.10
C ASP A 451 8.51 47.92 -9.66
N GLN A 452 7.39 48.23 -10.31
CA GLN A 452 6.54 47.22 -10.96
C GLN A 452 7.27 46.44 -12.05
N ARG A 453 8.09 47.13 -12.87
CA ARG A 453 8.88 46.47 -13.91
C ARG A 453 9.91 45.51 -13.33
N GLN A 454 10.60 45.92 -12.28
CA GLN A 454 11.63 45.10 -11.63
C GLN A 454 11.06 43.94 -10.84
N LEU A 455 9.94 44.18 -10.14
CA LEU A 455 9.23 43.13 -9.44
C LEU A 455 8.74 42.05 -10.44
N ARG A 456 8.25 42.46 -11.59
CA ARG A 456 7.84 41.53 -12.66
C ARG A 456 8.99 40.64 -13.12
N VAL A 457 10.21 41.18 -13.32
CA VAL A 457 11.37 40.39 -13.73
C VAL A 457 11.73 39.36 -12.66
N LEU A 458 11.68 39.74 -11.36
CA LEU A 458 11.98 38.83 -10.28
C LEU A 458 10.90 37.75 -10.14
N THR A 459 9.62 38.11 -10.20
CA THR A 459 8.50 37.16 -10.07
C THR A 459 8.43 36.19 -11.23
N GLU A 460 8.70 36.62 -12.47
CA GLU A 460 8.83 35.71 -13.63
C GLU A 460 9.95 34.70 -13.44
N ALA A 461 11.10 35.09 -12.85
CA ALA A 461 12.18 34.16 -12.55
C ALA A 461 11.78 33.15 -11.45
N VAL A 462 11.04 33.60 -10.42
CA VAL A 462 10.56 32.73 -9.33
C VAL A 462 9.48 31.75 -9.83
N GLU A 463 8.60 32.20 -10.71
CA GLU A 463 7.61 31.28 -11.34
C GLU A 463 8.32 30.22 -12.21
N GLU A 464 9.36 30.60 -12.96
CA GLU A 464 10.12 29.66 -13.78
C GLU A 464 10.85 28.61 -12.93
N ILE A 465 11.50 29.02 -11.83
CA ILE A 465 12.21 28.06 -10.96
C ILE A 465 11.23 27.09 -10.31
N ALA A 466 10.05 27.56 -9.89
CA ALA A 466 9.00 26.71 -9.35
C ALA A 466 8.51 25.69 -10.39
N ASP A 467 8.22 26.13 -11.61
CA ASP A 467 7.81 25.24 -12.69
C ASP A 467 8.90 24.19 -13.02
N LEU A 468 10.18 24.57 -13.03
CA LEU A 468 11.31 23.66 -13.26
C LEU A 468 11.46 22.62 -12.14
N ALA A 469 11.45 23.06 -10.88
CA ALA A 469 11.61 22.17 -9.73
C ALA A 469 10.47 21.16 -9.60
N LEU A 470 9.23 21.61 -9.76
CA LEU A 470 8.05 20.72 -9.69
C LEU A 470 7.95 19.79 -10.91
N ALA A 471 8.40 20.22 -12.09
CA ALA A 471 8.52 19.34 -13.25
C ALA A 471 9.60 18.27 -13.04
N ALA A 472 10.74 18.63 -12.40
CA ALA A 472 11.78 17.67 -12.02
C ALA A 472 11.25 16.60 -11.06
N PHE A 473 10.52 16.99 -10.02
CA PHE A 473 9.87 16.05 -9.11
C PHE A 473 8.86 15.14 -9.82
N ARG A 474 8.01 15.69 -10.67
CA ARG A 474 6.99 14.93 -11.41
C ARG A 474 7.59 13.88 -12.34
N ARG A 475 8.71 14.22 -13.01
CA ARG A 475 9.39 13.37 -13.99
C ARG A 475 10.52 12.52 -13.40
N GLU A 476 10.85 12.71 -12.13
CA GLU A 476 12.03 12.13 -11.48
C GLU A 476 13.33 12.49 -12.26
N ASP A 477 13.41 13.75 -12.71
CA ASP A 477 14.51 14.23 -13.57
C ASP A 477 15.63 14.90 -12.74
N ALA A 478 16.63 14.11 -12.40
CA ALA A 478 17.83 14.59 -11.68
C ALA A 478 18.67 15.61 -12.48
N ALA A 479 18.58 15.62 -13.82
CA ALA A 479 19.38 16.52 -14.64
C ALA A 479 18.87 17.97 -14.58
N ALA A 480 17.63 18.19 -14.13
CA ALA A 480 17.06 19.51 -13.96
C ALA A 480 17.74 20.33 -12.86
N LEU A 481 18.40 19.70 -11.88
CA LEU A 481 19.09 20.38 -10.78
C LEU A 481 20.02 21.49 -11.27
N GLY A 482 20.82 21.22 -12.30
CA GLY A 482 21.76 22.23 -12.81
C GLY A 482 21.11 23.45 -13.47
N GLN A 483 19.84 23.36 -13.88
CA GLN A 483 19.05 24.50 -14.37
C GLN A 483 18.45 25.27 -13.20
N VAL A 484 17.89 24.56 -12.23
CA VAL A 484 17.27 25.14 -11.03
C VAL A 484 18.31 25.92 -10.24
N GLU A 485 19.48 25.34 -9.96
CA GLU A 485 20.58 26.01 -9.25
C GLU A 485 21.11 27.26 -9.96
N ALA A 486 21.26 27.20 -11.30
CA ALA A 486 21.72 28.34 -12.07
C ALA A 486 20.72 29.52 -12.01
N LEU A 487 19.41 29.21 -11.99
CA LEU A 487 18.35 30.20 -11.89
C LEU A 487 18.23 30.76 -10.46
N GLU A 488 18.38 29.93 -9.42
CA GLU A 488 18.43 30.34 -8.02
C GLU A 488 19.54 31.37 -7.79
N GLN A 489 20.73 31.10 -8.28
CA GLN A 489 21.86 32.05 -8.16
C GLN A 489 21.53 33.41 -8.81
N VAL A 490 20.80 33.42 -9.92
CA VAL A 490 20.37 34.65 -10.59
C VAL A 490 19.31 35.38 -9.77
N ILE A 491 18.36 34.67 -9.17
CA ILE A 491 17.31 35.22 -8.30
C ILE A 491 17.91 35.88 -7.07
N ASP A 492 18.88 35.23 -6.40
CA ASP A 492 19.58 35.83 -5.25
C ASP A 492 20.32 37.10 -5.67
N GLY A 493 21.02 37.09 -6.82
CA GLY A 493 21.66 38.28 -7.38
C GLY A 493 20.67 39.41 -7.71
N LEU A 494 19.46 39.09 -8.22
CA LEU A 494 18.38 40.05 -8.46
C LEU A 494 17.91 40.68 -7.15
N ARG A 495 17.57 39.82 -6.14
CA ARG A 495 17.20 40.29 -4.81
C ARG A 495 18.20 41.28 -4.22
N GLN A 496 19.48 40.93 -4.24
CA GLN A 496 20.53 41.81 -3.70
C GLN A 496 20.58 43.16 -4.41
N ARG A 497 20.49 43.18 -5.75
CA ARG A 497 20.45 44.42 -6.55
C ARG A 497 19.23 45.27 -6.23
N LEU A 498 18.05 44.68 -6.17
CA LEU A 498 16.80 45.38 -5.86
C LEU A 498 16.83 45.97 -4.45
N ARG A 499 17.29 45.21 -3.47
CA ARG A 499 17.43 45.64 -2.08
C ARG A 499 18.44 46.83 -1.98
N ALA A 500 19.61 46.69 -2.61
CA ALA A 500 20.64 47.74 -2.58
C ALA A 500 20.16 49.02 -3.28
N ARG A 501 19.40 48.92 -4.35
CA ARG A 501 18.78 50.04 -5.03
C ARG A 501 17.76 50.75 -4.12
N ARG A 502 16.86 50.01 -3.49
CA ARG A 502 15.82 50.54 -2.61
C ARG A 502 16.42 51.36 -1.47
N ILE A 503 17.48 50.84 -0.82
CA ILE A 503 18.19 51.53 0.26
C ILE A 503 18.74 52.86 -0.22
N ARG A 504 19.27 52.94 -1.45
CA ARG A 504 19.83 54.18 -2.01
C ARG A 504 18.78 55.22 -2.38
N GLU A 505 17.58 54.78 -2.80
CA GLU A 505 16.52 55.64 -3.30
C GLU A 505 15.52 56.05 -2.20
N THR A 506 15.60 55.45 -1.00
CA THR A 506 14.71 55.78 0.11
C THR A 506 14.99 57.22 0.59
N GLN A 507 14.07 58.12 0.30
CA GLN A 507 14.07 59.49 0.82
C GLN A 507 13.43 59.54 2.21
N PRO A 508 13.81 60.54 3.06
CA PRO A 508 13.17 60.70 4.37
C PRO A 508 11.67 61.04 4.20
N GLY A 509 10.81 60.15 4.64
CA GLY A 509 9.33 60.32 4.64
C GLY A 509 8.65 59.05 5.13
N GLU A 510 7.49 59.22 5.81
CA GLU A 510 6.79 58.11 6.46
C GLU A 510 6.36 57.01 5.46
N GLY A 511 5.80 57.37 4.32
CA GLY A 511 5.36 56.42 3.30
C GLY A 511 6.50 55.73 2.54
N ALA A 512 7.68 56.36 2.42
CA ALA A 512 8.86 55.77 1.82
C ALA A 512 9.48 54.67 2.72
N MET A 513 9.40 54.84 4.03
CA MET A 513 9.87 53.88 5.01
C MET A 513 8.94 52.62 5.04
N GLU A 514 7.64 52.83 5.06
CA GLU A 514 6.63 51.74 5.03
C GLU A 514 6.80 50.86 3.77
N LEU A 515 6.85 51.50 2.59
CA LEU A 515 7.13 50.76 1.34
C LEU A 515 8.45 49.99 1.39
N SER A 516 9.47 50.52 2.04
CA SER A 516 10.78 49.83 2.16
C SER A 516 10.71 48.58 3.02
N PHE A 517 9.84 48.54 4.06
CA PHE A 517 9.60 47.34 4.86
C PHE A 517 8.86 46.28 4.04
N VAL A 518 7.68 46.60 3.46
CA VAL A 518 6.92 45.67 2.64
C VAL A 518 7.76 45.15 1.47
N TRP A 519 8.54 46.03 0.81
CA TRP A 519 9.44 45.64 -0.27
C TRP A 519 10.50 44.63 0.19
N SER A 520 11.08 44.83 1.40
CA SER A 520 12.06 43.88 1.96
C SER A 520 11.47 42.52 2.24
N ASP A 521 10.25 42.49 2.74
CA ASP A 521 9.51 41.25 3.03
C ASP A 521 9.17 40.51 1.74
N VAL A 522 8.62 41.19 0.73
CA VAL A 522 8.34 40.61 -0.60
C VAL A 522 9.61 40.03 -1.24
N LEU A 523 10.74 40.77 -1.20
CA LEU A 523 11.99 40.25 -1.76
C LEU A 523 12.51 39.02 -1.01
N THR A 524 12.30 38.96 0.30
CA THR A 524 12.70 37.83 1.14
C THR A 524 11.84 36.60 0.88
N ASP A 525 10.52 36.79 0.78
CA ASP A 525 9.61 35.67 0.51
C ASP A 525 9.81 35.09 -0.89
N LEU A 526 10.05 35.92 -1.91
CA LEU A 526 10.36 35.45 -3.27
C LEU A 526 11.68 34.66 -3.34
N GLU A 527 12.72 35.10 -2.63
CA GLU A 527 13.99 34.37 -2.59
C GLU A 527 13.86 33.06 -1.83
N ARG A 528 13.19 33.05 -0.67
CA ARG A 528 12.97 31.82 0.08
C ARG A 528 12.10 30.82 -0.68
N ALA A 529 11.12 31.29 -1.44
CA ALA A 529 10.35 30.42 -2.34
C ALA A 529 11.27 29.76 -3.39
N ALA A 530 12.25 30.50 -3.93
CA ALA A 530 13.22 29.96 -4.86
C ALA A 530 14.17 28.95 -4.18
N ASP A 531 14.61 29.21 -2.94
CA ASP A 531 15.42 28.29 -2.14
C ASP A 531 14.71 26.95 -1.93
N HIS A 532 13.42 26.99 -1.55
CA HIS A 532 12.63 25.75 -1.39
C HIS A 532 12.47 25.00 -2.72
N CYS A 533 12.32 25.70 -3.84
CA CYS A 533 12.34 25.08 -5.17
C CYS A 533 13.68 24.38 -5.47
N CYS A 534 14.80 24.98 -5.03
CA CYS A 534 16.13 24.36 -5.17
C CYS A 534 16.24 23.09 -4.31
N ASN A 535 15.79 23.12 -3.04
CA ASN A 535 15.75 21.96 -2.17
C ASN A 535 14.93 20.80 -2.76
N ILE A 536 13.78 21.10 -3.38
CA ILE A 536 12.97 20.09 -4.08
C ILE A 536 13.78 19.42 -5.21
N ALA A 537 14.48 20.20 -6.05
CA ALA A 537 15.27 19.66 -7.14
C ALA A 537 16.50 18.87 -6.64
N GLU A 538 17.15 19.32 -5.55
CA GLU A 538 18.23 18.59 -4.89
C GLU A 538 17.77 17.25 -4.35
N CYS A 539 16.64 17.21 -3.68
CA CYS A 539 16.06 16.00 -3.14
C CYS A 539 15.83 14.92 -4.23
N VAL A 540 15.31 15.33 -5.39
CA VAL A 540 15.13 14.46 -6.57
C VAL A 540 16.46 13.93 -7.11
N ALA A 541 17.50 14.78 -7.14
CA ALA A 541 18.81 14.40 -7.66
C ALA A 541 19.58 13.45 -6.72
N ASP A 542 19.54 13.69 -5.41
CA ASP A 542 20.23 12.87 -4.41
C ASP A 542 19.68 11.44 -4.37
N LEU A 543 18.38 11.26 -4.54
CA LEU A 543 17.76 9.93 -4.67
C LEU A 543 18.25 9.17 -5.89
N SER A 544 18.30 9.84 -7.03
CA SER A 544 18.76 9.23 -8.28
C SER A 544 20.22 8.78 -8.19
N ALA A 545 21.04 9.51 -7.44
CA ALA A 545 22.46 9.20 -7.22
C ALA A 545 22.68 8.15 -6.11
N GLY A 546 21.66 7.79 -5.31
CA GLY A 546 21.79 6.91 -4.13
C GLY A 546 22.66 7.54 -3.02
N ASN A 547 22.83 8.85 -3.03
CA ASN A 547 23.61 9.62 -2.06
C ASN A 547 22.84 9.76 -0.74
N ARG A 548 23.60 9.76 0.38
CA ARG A 548 23.07 9.99 1.73
C ARG A 548 23.42 11.36 2.30
N ASN A 549 24.25 12.10 1.63
CA ASN A 549 24.63 13.45 2.07
C ASN A 549 23.82 14.45 1.27
N LEU A 550 22.88 15.09 1.94
CA LEU A 550 22.23 16.32 1.50
C LEU A 550 23.30 17.31 1.04
N HIS A 551 23.06 18.00 -0.08
CA HIS A 551 23.96 18.93 -0.75
C HIS A 551 25.18 18.31 -1.48
N ALA A 552 25.33 16.98 -1.53
CA ALA A 552 26.42 16.38 -2.31
C ALA A 552 26.20 16.53 -3.82
N ALA A 553 24.95 16.47 -4.26
CA ALA A 553 24.58 16.70 -5.66
C ALA A 553 24.78 18.15 -6.07
N GLN A 554 24.42 19.12 -5.21
CA GLN A 554 24.61 20.55 -5.40
C GLN A 554 26.10 20.91 -5.59
N LEU A 555 26.95 20.48 -4.66
CA LEU A 555 28.39 20.71 -4.75
C LEU A 555 28.99 20.08 -6.03
N ALA A 556 28.49 18.92 -6.44
CA ALA A 556 28.94 18.26 -7.66
C ALA A 556 28.54 19.05 -8.93
N VAL A 557 27.33 19.62 -8.97
CA VAL A 557 26.86 20.44 -10.09
C VAL A 557 27.67 21.74 -10.20
N ARG A 558 27.78 22.49 -9.11
CA ARG A 558 28.54 23.77 -9.10
C ARG A 558 30.03 23.61 -9.46
N GLN A 559 30.67 22.50 -9.06
CA GLN A 559 32.10 22.27 -9.27
C GLN A 559 32.46 21.49 -10.54
N ARG A 560 31.53 20.66 -11.07
CA ARG A 560 31.83 19.68 -12.13
C ARG A 560 31.05 19.84 -13.40
N ASP A 561 30.01 20.70 -13.43
CA ASP A 561 29.23 20.91 -14.67
C ASP A 561 29.83 22.03 -15.50
N PRO A 562 30.51 21.76 -16.64
CA PRO A 562 31.11 22.77 -17.49
C PRO A 562 30.10 23.77 -18.08
N ALA A 563 28.81 23.39 -18.11
CA ALA A 563 27.75 24.21 -18.65
C ALA A 563 27.09 25.13 -17.61
N PHE A 564 27.43 25.01 -16.31
CA PHE A 564 26.79 25.77 -15.24
C PHE A 564 26.92 27.28 -15.44
N ASP A 565 28.14 27.77 -15.59
CA ASP A 565 28.41 29.23 -15.81
C ASP A 565 27.72 29.75 -17.09
N SER A 566 27.57 28.92 -18.11
CA SER A 566 26.89 29.34 -19.33
C SER A 566 25.38 29.47 -19.12
N ARG A 567 24.77 28.59 -18.28
CA ARG A 567 23.37 28.71 -17.89
C ARG A 567 23.11 29.93 -17.02
N VAL A 568 23.98 30.18 -16.02
CA VAL A 568 23.91 31.42 -15.20
C VAL A 568 23.88 32.64 -16.09
N ARG A 569 24.87 32.79 -17.01
CA ARG A 569 24.91 33.92 -17.96
C ARG A 569 23.66 34.01 -18.84
N ALA A 570 23.12 32.90 -19.29
CA ALA A 570 21.88 32.89 -20.09
C ALA A 570 20.69 33.41 -19.26
N TYR A 571 20.56 33.01 -18.00
CA TYR A 571 19.52 33.51 -17.12
C TYR A 571 19.74 34.97 -16.70
N GLU A 572 20.97 35.41 -16.46
CA GLU A 572 21.29 36.83 -16.22
C GLU A 572 20.91 37.72 -17.41
N GLN A 573 21.09 37.21 -18.63
CA GLN A 573 20.69 37.93 -19.85
C GLN A 573 19.16 37.97 -19.99
N LYS A 574 18.47 36.83 -19.67
CA LYS A 574 17.02 36.73 -19.72
C LYS A 574 16.33 37.65 -18.71
N TYR A 575 16.82 37.67 -17.48
CA TYR A 575 16.25 38.41 -16.34
C TYR A 575 17.04 39.67 -16.00
N ARG A 576 17.32 40.48 -17.01
CA ARG A 576 18.06 41.73 -16.84
C ARG A 576 17.13 42.84 -16.35
N ILE A 577 17.47 43.49 -15.18
CA ILE A 577 16.83 44.68 -14.61
C ILE A 577 17.61 45.96 -14.96
#